data_fec958741373f356e97eb527088c32b0
#
_entry.id   fec958741373f356e97eb527088c32b0
#
_cell.length_a   1.000
_cell.length_b   1.000
_cell.length_c   1.000
_cell.angle_alpha   90.00
_cell.angle_beta   90.00
_cell.angle_gamma   90.00
#
_symmetry.space_group_name_H-M   'P 1'
#
loop_
_entity.id
_entity.type
_entity.pdbx_description
1 polymer ?
#
loop_
_entity_poly.entity_id
_entity_poly.type
_entity_poly.pdbx_seq_one_letter_code
_entity_poly.pdbx_strand_id
1 'polypeptide(L)'
;MSRQVKRWLGWLIVIIVVLGGLGYFGYRRYQSSRITTVKLGLVGTDSEPVWNNVKKRLAKQNIKLQYVVFNDYVQPDKALKDGEIDMHACLTKYYFESYNKSQNAHLVSIGNTVISPLGLYSKKYSKLSDLPDGATIALPNEPTTIGRALNMLQAAGLIKVKAGSGIKPSLNDITSNPKNLKFKEVDPAQTPRALTSVDAAVINGNYAVSAKIKPGGKEALYMEKINQAAKPYVNIIAVQAKNKNNKVYQAVVKAYQTEATEKAIQKTYHGAQQAAWPIYGKK
;
A
#
# COMPACT_ATOMS: atom_id res chain seq x y z
N MET A 1 -24.62 -9.50 66.96
CA MET A 1 -23.39 -9.94 66.30
C MET A 1 -22.20 -9.48 67.12
N SER A 2 -21.38 -10.38 67.67
CA SER A 2 -20.27 -10.01 68.56
C SER A 2 -19.17 -9.21 67.83
N ARG A 3 -18.42 -8.37 68.55
CA ARG A 3 -17.30 -7.57 67.92
C ARG A 3 -16.27 -8.47 67.22
N GLN A 4 -16.08 -9.70 67.66
CA GLN A 4 -15.20 -10.66 67.00
C GLN A 4 -15.70 -11.09 65.63
N VAL A 5 -16.97 -11.38 65.44
CA VAL A 5 -17.58 -11.77 64.16
C VAL A 5 -17.44 -10.67 63.16
N LYS A 6 -17.63 -9.39 63.53
CA LYS A 6 -17.43 -8.25 62.64
C LYS A 6 -15.96 -8.10 62.16
N ARG A 7 -14.99 -8.39 63.07
CA ARG A 7 -13.57 -8.37 62.65
C ARG A 7 -13.23 -9.49 61.67
N TRP A 8 -13.75 -10.72 61.89
CA TRP A 8 -13.55 -11.84 60.96
C TRP A 8 -14.18 -11.59 59.60
N LEU A 9 -15.38 -11.01 59.55
CA LEU A 9 -16.03 -10.62 58.31
C LEU A 9 -15.21 -9.56 57.55
N GLY A 10 -14.64 -8.58 58.26
CA GLY A 10 -13.74 -7.58 57.65
C GLY A 10 -12.50 -8.18 57.00
N TRP A 11 -11.83 -9.12 57.71
CA TRP A 11 -10.68 -9.82 57.16
C TRP A 11 -11.04 -10.70 55.94
N LEU A 12 -12.18 -11.38 55.95
CA LEU A 12 -12.68 -12.16 54.82
C LEU A 12 -12.91 -11.30 53.57
N ILE A 13 -13.48 -10.11 53.70
CA ILE A 13 -13.68 -9.15 52.59
C ILE A 13 -12.31 -8.71 52.04
N VAL A 14 -11.33 -8.37 52.90
CA VAL A 14 -9.98 -7.98 52.48
C VAL A 14 -9.31 -9.12 51.69
N ILE A 15 -9.40 -10.35 52.17
CA ILE A 15 -8.82 -11.53 51.47
C ILE A 15 -9.46 -11.72 50.11
N ILE A 16 -10.80 -11.59 49.97
CA ILE A 16 -11.49 -11.71 48.69
C ILE A 16 -11.04 -10.62 47.73
N VAL A 17 -10.91 -9.37 48.18
CA VAL A 17 -10.45 -8.25 47.34
C VAL A 17 -9.00 -8.46 46.89
N VAL A 18 -8.13 -8.93 47.78
CA VAL A 18 -6.71 -9.20 47.44
C VAL A 18 -6.59 -10.38 46.46
N LEU A 19 -7.32 -11.48 46.69
CA LEU A 19 -7.32 -12.65 45.80
C LEU A 19 -7.95 -12.29 44.45
N GLY A 20 -9.04 -11.52 44.46
CA GLY A 20 -9.67 -11.00 43.23
C GLY A 20 -8.74 -10.07 42.45
N GLY A 21 -8.04 -9.21 43.16
CA GLY A 21 -7.03 -8.32 42.57
C GLY A 21 -5.86 -9.10 41.95
N LEU A 22 -5.29 -10.05 42.66
CA LEU A 22 -4.22 -10.93 42.18
C LEU A 22 -4.68 -11.78 40.99
N GLY A 23 -5.89 -12.35 41.06
CA GLY A 23 -6.49 -13.10 39.95
C GLY A 23 -6.71 -12.21 38.70
N TYR A 24 -7.20 -10.99 38.89
CA TYR A 24 -7.38 -10.03 37.80
C TYR A 24 -6.04 -9.60 37.19
N PHE A 25 -5.03 -9.30 38.02
CA PHE A 25 -3.69 -8.96 37.52
C PHE A 25 -3.02 -10.16 36.81
N GLY A 26 -3.14 -11.38 37.37
CA GLY A 26 -2.66 -12.62 36.76
C GLY A 26 -3.34 -12.87 35.38
N TYR A 27 -4.67 -12.73 35.33
CA TYR A 27 -5.44 -12.87 34.08
C TYR A 27 -5.04 -11.82 33.04
N ARG A 28 -4.89 -10.55 33.45
CA ARG A 28 -4.45 -9.48 32.55
C ARG A 28 -3.03 -9.73 32.02
N ARG A 29 -2.12 -10.20 32.87
CA ARG A 29 -0.75 -10.54 32.47
C ARG A 29 -0.71 -11.77 31.55
N TYR A 30 -1.55 -12.76 31.78
CA TYR A 30 -1.72 -13.92 30.90
C TYR A 30 -2.30 -13.53 29.53
N GLN A 31 -3.31 -12.67 29.49
CA GLN A 31 -3.86 -12.13 28.25
C GLN A 31 -2.83 -11.30 27.48
N SER A 32 -2.04 -10.48 28.16
CA SER A 32 -0.99 -9.66 27.53
C SER A 32 0.22 -10.45 27.03
N SER A 33 0.39 -11.70 27.48
CA SER A 33 1.47 -12.59 27.01
C SER A 33 1.13 -13.40 25.77
N ARG A 34 -0.14 -13.42 25.34
CA ARG A 34 -0.55 -14.13 24.11
C ARG A 34 -0.06 -13.39 22.87
N ILE A 35 0.71 -14.10 22.03
CA ILE A 35 1.13 -13.60 20.72
C ILE A 35 -0.09 -13.59 19.79
N THR A 36 -0.42 -12.42 19.29
CA THR A 36 -1.45 -12.26 18.26
C THR A 36 -0.80 -12.24 16.89
N THR A 37 -1.14 -13.20 16.03
CA THR A 37 -0.66 -13.22 14.64
C THR A 37 -1.59 -12.39 13.77
N VAL A 38 -1.01 -11.54 12.91
CA VAL A 38 -1.68 -10.74 11.90
C VAL A 38 -1.13 -11.13 10.53
N LYS A 39 -1.99 -11.64 9.65
CA LYS A 39 -1.66 -11.98 8.26
C LYS A 39 -1.73 -10.71 7.42
N LEU A 40 -0.58 -10.27 6.90
CA LEU A 40 -0.44 -9.09 6.07
C LEU A 40 -0.21 -9.49 4.62
N GLY A 41 -1.15 -9.14 3.73
CA GLY A 41 -1.02 -9.30 2.28
C GLY A 41 -0.08 -8.26 1.69
N LEU A 42 0.87 -8.71 0.91
CA LEU A 42 1.83 -7.89 0.16
C LEU A 42 1.83 -8.34 -1.31
N VAL A 43 2.14 -7.43 -2.23
CA VAL A 43 2.37 -7.76 -3.65
C VAL A 43 3.87 -7.68 -3.93
N GLY A 44 4.46 -8.82 -4.28
CA GLY A 44 5.92 -8.96 -4.34
C GLY A 44 6.60 -8.89 -2.98
N THR A 45 7.93 -8.93 -2.98
CA THR A 45 8.76 -8.96 -1.76
C THR A 45 9.55 -7.66 -1.54
N ASP A 46 9.42 -6.69 -2.43
CA ASP A 46 10.16 -5.42 -2.40
C ASP A 46 9.89 -4.58 -1.14
N SER A 47 8.69 -4.69 -0.56
CA SER A 47 8.30 -3.98 0.66
C SER A 47 8.69 -4.70 1.96
N GLU A 48 9.14 -5.96 1.90
CA GLU A 48 9.51 -6.73 3.10
C GLU A 48 10.58 -6.05 3.96
N PRO A 49 11.65 -5.41 3.44
CA PRO A 49 12.63 -4.73 4.27
C PRO A 49 12.01 -3.64 5.15
N VAL A 50 11.05 -2.90 4.61
CA VAL A 50 10.29 -1.88 5.36
C VAL A 50 9.42 -2.53 6.43
N TRP A 51 8.65 -3.55 6.06
CA TRP A 51 7.77 -4.27 6.97
C TRP A 51 8.53 -5.05 8.04
N ASN A 52 9.74 -5.55 7.76
CA ASN A 52 10.62 -6.17 8.75
C ASN A 52 11.06 -5.16 9.84
N ASN A 53 11.24 -3.89 9.47
CA ASN A 53 11.48 -2.82 10.45
C ASN A 53 10.25 -2.61 11.36
N VAL A 54 9.03 -2.65 10.81
CA VAL A 54 7.76 -2.58 11.57
C VAL A 54 7.58 -3.81 12.46
N LYS A 55 7.83 -5.01 11.93
CA LYS A 55 7.71 -6.30 12.62
C LYS A 55 8.53 -6.34 13.91
N LYS A 56 9.75 -5.77 13.90
CA LYS A 56 10.61 -5.66 15.10
C LYS A 56 9.95 -4.84 16.23
N ARG A 57 9.21 -3.77 15.89
CA ARG A 57 8.50 -2.95 16.87
C ARG A 57 7.25 -3.64 17.41
N LEU A 58 6.54 -4.37 16.55
CA LEU A 58 5.32 -5.08 16.91
C LEU A 58 5.60 -6.31 17.79
N ALA A 59 6.75 -6.96 17.60
CA ALA A 59 7.17 -8.07 18.43
C ALA A 59 7.26 -7.69 19.93
N LYS A 60 7.65 -6.44 20.24
CA LYS A 60 7.66 -5.88 21.61
C LYS A 60 6.25 -5.71 22.20
N GLN A 61 5.21 -5.83 21.41
CA GLN A 61 3.80 -5.73 21.79
C GLN A 61 3.08 -7.09 21.66
N ASN A 62 3.83 -8.19 21.54
CA ASN A 62 3.31 -9.53 21.29
C ASN A 62 2.45 -9.65 20.02
N ILE A 63 2.75 -8.84 19.01
CA ILE A 63 2.10 -8.90 17.69
C ILE A 63 3.11 -9.46 16.69
N LYS A 64 2.75 -10.60 16.08
CA LYS A 64 3.53 -11.28 15.05
C LYS A 64 2.92 -10.97 13.67
N LEU A 65 3.66 -10.29 12.78
CA LEU A 65 3.27 -10.18 11.39
C LEU A 65 3.68 -11.45 10.62
N GLN A 66 2.71 -12.01 9.90
CA GLN A 66 2.92 -13.09 8.93
C GLN A 66 2.61 -12.52 7.54
N TYR A 67 3.59 -12.50 6.65
CA TYR A 67 3.38 -12.06 5.28
C TYR A 67 2.73 -13.15 4.45
N VAL A 68 1.75 -12.75 3.64
CA VAL A 68 1.17 -13.53 2.56
C VAL A 68 1.47 -12.77 1.28
N VAL A 69 2.37 -13.31 0.46
CA VAL A 69 2.87 -12.64 -0.74
C VAL A 69 2.07 -13.09 -1.96
N PHE A 70 1.60 -12.12 -2.73
CA PHE A 70 0.87 -12.30 -3.98
C PHE A 70 1.69 -11.77 -5.15
N ASN A 71 1.37 -12.21 -6.37
CA ASN A 71 2.09 -11.81 -7.58
C ASN A 71 1.34 -10.76 -8.40
N ASP A 72 0.10 -10.46 -8.04
CA ASP A 72 -0.79 -9.49 -8.72
C ASP A 72 -1.55 -8.63 -7.70
N TYR A 73 -2.30 -7.62 -8.21
CA TYR A 73 -3.06 -6.70 -7.37
C TYR A 73 -4.49 -7.16 -7.03
N VAL A 74 -5.02 -8.21 -7.71
CA VAL A 74 -6.42 -8.62 -7.57
C VAL A 74 -6.61 -9.64 -6.46
N GLN A 75 -5.71 -10.64 -6.41
CA GLN A 75 -5.81 -11.73 -5.43
C GLN A 75 -5.79 -11.26 -3.97
N PRO A 76 -4.91 -10.32 -3.54
CA PRO A 76 -4.88 -9.92 -2.13
C PRO A 76 -6.15 -9.20 -1.68
N ASP A 77 -6.84 -8.46 -2.57
CA ASP A 77 -8.11 -7.82 -2.21
C ASP A 77 -9.23 -8.85 -2.03
N LYS A 78 -9.24 -9.89 -2.89
CA LYS A 78 -10.16 -11.01 -2.72
C LYS A 78 -9.87 -11.75 -1.41
N ALA A 79 -8.62 -12.08 -1.12
CA ALA A 79 -8.21 -12.74 0.12
C ALA A 79 -8.58 -11.92 1.36
N LEU A 80 -8.47 -10.58 1.31
CA LEU A 80 -8.90 -9.70 2.38
C LEU A 80 -10.43 -9.68 2.53
N LYS A 81 -11.17 -9.60 1.42
CA LYS A 81 -12.64 -9.67 1.42
C LYS A 81 -13.13 -10.98 2.03
N ASP A 82 -12.50 -12.09 1.67
CA ASP A 82 -12.86 -13.43 2.13
C ASP A 82 -12.36 -13.75 3.55
N GLY A 83 -11.48 -12.91 4.11
CA GLY A 83 -10.92 -13.06 5.45
C GLY A 83 -9.76 -14.06 5.54
N GLU A 84 -9.14 -14.42 4.43
CA GLU A 84 -7.94 -15.28 4.37
C GLU A 84 -6.70 -14.55 4.88
N ILE A 85 -6.67 -13.21 4.71
CA ILE A 85 -5.69 -12.29 5.30
C ILE A 85 -6.41 -11.24 6.17
N ASP A 86 -5.68 -10.68 7.12
CA ASP A 86 -6.21 -9.69 8.06
C ASP A 86 -6.11 -8.27 7.55
N MET A 87 -5.07 -7.97 6.79
CA MET A 87 -4.73 -6.66 6.26
C MET A 87 -4.10 -6.79 4.89
N HIS A 88 -4.32 -5.78 4.03
CA HIS A 88 -3.61 -5.61 2.76
C HIS A 88 -2.96 -4.23 2.73
N ALA A 89 -1.70 -4.13 2.31
CA ALA A 89 -0.90 -2.90 2.37
C ALA A 89 -0.20 -2.53 1.05
N CYS A 90 -0.76 -2.91 -0.09
CA CYS A 90 -0.21 -2.61 -1.40
C CYS A 90 -1.30 -2.24 -2.42
N LEU A 91 -2.18 -1.29 -2.05
CA LEU A 91 -3.23 -0.81 -2.95
C LEU A 91 -3.37 0.70 -2.83
N THR A 92 -3.56 1.37 -3.96
CA THR A 92 -3.83 2.80 -3.97
C THR A 92 -5.26 3.09 -3.50
N LYS A 93 -5.47 4.26 -2.90
CA LYS A 93 -6.80 4.69 -2.46
C LYS A 93 -7.83 4.64 -3.59
N TYR A 94 -7.45 5.10 -4.78
CA TYR A 94 -8.34 5.09 -5.95
C TYR A 94 -8.71 3.67 -6.39
N TYR A 95 -7.73 2.75 -6.47
CA TYR A 95 -7.98 1.35 -6.80
C TYR A 95 -8.89 0.68 -5.76
N PHE A 96 -8.60 0.89 -4.48
CA PHE A 96 -9.40 0.42 -3.35
C PHE A 96 -10.88 0.86 -3.43
N GLU A 97 -11.14 2.14 -3.72
CA GLU A 97 -12.49 2.67 -3.88
C GLU A 97 -13.21 2.02 -5.08
N SER A 98 -12.49 1.83 -6.19
CA SER A 98 -13.00 1.14 -7.39
C SER A 98 -13.34 -0.32 -7.11
N TYR A 99 -12.44 -1.04 -6.43
CA TYR A 99 -12.65 -2.44 -6.02
C TYR A 99 -13.87 -2.58 -5.11
N ASN A 100 -13.97 -1.79 -4.05
CA ASN A 100 -15.11 -1.79 -3.15
C ASN A 100 -16.44 -1.62 -3.90
N LYS A 101 -16.48 -0.67 -4.85
CA LYS A 101 -17.68 -0.41 -5.66
C LYS A 101 -18.00 -1.58 -6.58
N SER A 102 -17.02 -2.11 -7.31
CA SER A 102 -17.25 -3.15 -8.32
C SER A 102 -17.57 -4.51 -7.71
N GLN A 103 -16.96 -4.83 -6.55
CA GLN A 103 -17.09 -6.12 -5.89
C GLN A 103 -18.04 -6.13 -4.70
N ASN A 104 -18.74 -5.00 -4.43
CA ASN A 104 -19.54 -4.80 -3.22
C ASN A 104 -18.78 -5.25 -1.96
N ALA A 105 -17.49 -4.90 -1.89
CA ALA A 105 -16.60 -5.32 -0.82
C ALA A 105 -16.63 -4.26 0.29
N HIS A 106 -17.00 -4.66 1.51
CA HIS A 106 -17.05 -3.75 2.65
C HIS A 106 -15.68 -3.66 3.34
N LEU A 107 -14.67 -3.21 2.58
CA LEU A 107 -13.33 -2.96 3.09
C LEU A 107 -13.19 -1.48 3.51
N VAL A 108 -12.31 -1.20 4.46
CA VAL A 108 -12.02 0.17 4.93
C VAL A 108 -10.51 0.41 5.02
N SER A 109 -10.09 1.62 4.67
CA SER A 109 -8.73 2.10 4.92
C SER A 109 -8.58 2.50 6.40
N ILE A 110 -7.47 2.09 7.01
CA ILE A 110 -7.13 2.46 8.40
C ILE A 110 -5.84 3.25 8.51
N GLY A 111 -5.06 3.40 7.43
CA GLY A 111 -3.85 4.22 7.44
C GLY A 111 -3.19 4.33 6.07
N ASN A 112 -2.53 5.46 5.83
CA ASN A 112 -1.70 5.69 4.65
C ASN A 112 -0.32 5.03 4.82
N THR A 113 0.27 4.54 3.72
CA THR A 113 1.60 3.92 3.72
C THR A 113 2.58 4.72 2.87
N VAL A 114 2.70 4.44 1.60
CA VAL A 114 3.64 5.09 0.69
C VAL A 114 2.92 5.73 -0.49
N ILE A 115 3.58 6.68 -1.12
CA ILE A 115 3.29 7.10 -2.49
C ILE A 115 4.41 6.61 -3.40
N SER A 116 4.02 5.90 -4.47
CA SER A 116 4.93 5.34 -5.46
C SER A 116 4.60 5.96 -6.82
N PRO A 117 5.45 6.81 -7.39
CA PRO A 117 5.21 7.39 -8.71
C PRO A 117 5.26 6.33 -9.80
N LEU A 118 4.44 6.51 -10.85
CA LEU A 118 4.64 5.82 -12.11
C LEU A 118 5.89 6.33 -12.81
N GLY A 119 6.52 5.48 -13.61
CA GLY A 119 7.59 5.89 -14.50
C GLY A 119 7.34 5.43 -15.93
N LEU A 120 7.74 6.23 -16.90
CA LEU A 120 7.93 5.83 -18.29
C LEU A 120 9.37 5.43 -18.49
N TYR A 121 9.61 4.19 -18.87
CA TYR A 121 10.95 3.62 -19.00
C TYR A 121 11.21 3.13 -20.42
N SER A 122 12.47 3.14 -20.82
CA SER A 122 12.93 2.57 -22.08
C SER A 122 14.29 1.91 -21.92
N LYS A 123 14.53 0.84 -22.70
CA LYS A 123 15.87 0.25 -22.89
C LYS A 123 16.56 0.74 -24.15
N LYS A 124 15.81 1.41 -25.03
CA LYS A 124 16.29 1.86 -26.35
C LYS A 124 16.65 3.35 -26.37
N TYR A 125 15.95 4.15 -25.55
CA TYR A 125 16.04 5.62 -25.60
C TYR A 125 16.39 6.17 -24.21
N SER A 126 17.06 7.30 -24.16
CA SER A 126 17.50 7.96 -22.93
C SER A 126 16.73 9.23 -22.59
N LYS A 127 15.98 9.79 -23.57
CA LYS A 127 15.20 11.02 -23.41
C LYS A 127 13.84 10.88 -24.11
N LEU A 128 12.86 11.64 -23.65
CA LEU A 128 11.52 11.69 -24.29
C LEU A 128 11.60 12.15 -25.74
N SER A 129 12.51 13.09 -26.06
CA SER A 129 12.73 13.59 -27.41
C SER A 129 13.16 12.51 -28.41
N ASP A 130 13.85 11.48 -27.91
CA ASP A 130 14.43 10.42 -28.75
C ASP A 130 13.38 9.38 -29.19
N LEU A 131 12.17 9.39 -28.58
CA LEU A 131 11.09 8.52 -29.02
C LEU A 131 10.69 8.84 -30.45
N PRO A 132 10.75 7.88 -31.40
CA PRO A 132 10.38 8.11 -32.79
C PRO A 132 8.86 8.27 -32.95
N ASP A 133 8.46 8.80 -34.08
CA ASP A 133 7.06 8.78 -34.51
C ASP A 133 6.61 7.32 -34.68
N GLY A 134 5.40 7.02 -34.23
CA GLY A 134 4.86 5.66 -34.23
C GLY A 134 5.43 4.74 -33.14
N ALA A 135 6.20 5.26 -32.18
CA ALA A 135 6.74 4.47 -31.08
C ALA A 135 5.62 3.74 -30.32
N THR A 136 5.90 2.48 -29.92
CA THR A 136 4.95 1.67 -29.16
C THR A 136 5.24 1.80 -27.69
N ILE A 137 4.22 2.19 -26.91
CA ILE A 137 4.29 2.31 -25.43
C ILE A 137 3.38 1.25 -24.80
N ALA A 138 3.96 0.38 -23.97
CA ALA A 138 3.17 -0.53 -23.15
C ALA A 138 2.56 0.22 -21.96
N LEU A 139 1.26 -0.02 -21.71
CA LEU A 139 0.50 0.54 -20.59
C LEU A 139 -0.07 -0.58 -19.72
N PRO A 140 -0.15 -0.40 -18.39
CA PRO A 140 -0.91 -1.31 -17.54
C PRO A 140 -2.39 -1.32 -17.95
N ASN A 141 -3.01 -2.52 -18.05
CA ASN A 141 -4.38 -2.70 -18.53
C ASN A 141 -5.47 -2.50 -17.46
N GLU A 142 -5.12 -2.18 -16.23
CA GLU A 142 -6.09 -1.88 -15.19
C GLU A 142 -6.72 -0.50 -15.40
N PRO A 143 -8.06 -0.37 -15.36
CA PRO A 143 -8.74 0.90 -15.63
C PRO A 143 -8.28 2.08 -14.79
N THR A 144 -7.92 1.83 -13.52
CA THR A 144 -7.41 2.86 -12.61
C THR A 144 -5.99 3.28 -12.92
N THR A 145 -5.18 2.37 -13.44
CA THR A 145 -3.78 2.62 -13.77
C THR A 145 -3.63 3.19 -15.17
N ILE A 146 -4.47 2.77 -16.16
CA ILE A 146 -4.50 3.37 -17.47
C ILE A 146 -4.75 4.88 -17.38
N GLY A 147 -5.79 5.30 -16.66
CA GLY A 147 -6.11 6.73 -16.54
C GLY A 147 -4.95 7.53 -15.94
N ARG A 148 -4.28 6.98 -14.91
CA ARG A 148 -3.08 7.58 -14.32
C ARG A 148 -1.92 7.64 -15.32
N ALA A 149 -1.69 6.58 -16.10
CA ALA A 149 -0.66 6.52 -17.13
C ALA A 149 -0.88 7.57 -18.22
N LEU A 150 -2.11 7.72 -18.71
CA LEU A 150 -2.45 8.72 -19.72
C LEU A 150 -2.26 10.15 -19.19
N ASN A 151 -2.67 10.42 -17.95
CA ASN A 151 -2.40 11.71 -17.29
C ASN A 151 -0.90 11.98 -17.12
N MET A 152 -0.09 10.96 -16.82
CA MET A 152 1.36 11.07 -16.76
C MET A 152 1.96 11.36 -18.15
N LEU A 153 1.51 10.67 -19.20
CA LEU A 153 1.96 10.91 -20.58
C LEU A 153 1.57 12.32 -21.08
N GLN A 154 0.40 12.82 -20.67
CA GLN A 154 0.00 14.20 -20.90
C GLN A 154 0.93 15.19 -20.18
N ALA A 155 1.24 14.93 -18.90
CA ALA A 155 2.17 15.76 -18.13
C ALA A 155 3.60 15.73 -18.71
N ALA A 156 3.96 14.63 -19.38
CA ALA A 156 5.22 14.49 -20.13
C ALA A 156 5.20 15.20 -21.49
N GLY A 157 4.05 15.75 -21.93
CA GLY A 157 3.89 16.44 -23.20
C GLY A 157 3.77 15.51 -24.42
N LEU A 158 3.57 14.21 -24.21
CA LEU A 158 3.49 13.22 -25.30
C LEU A 158 2.12 13.13 -25.95
N ILE A 159 1.04 13.36 -25.18
CA ILE A 159 -0.34 13.31 -25.64
C ILE A 159 -1.16 14.43 -24.98
N LYS A 160 -2.41 14.64 -25.46
CA LYS A 160 -3.44 15.36 -24.70
C LYS A 160 -4.66 14.47 -24.54
N VAL A 161 -5.29 14.52 -23.38
CA VAL A 161 -6.57 13.84 -23.11
C VAL A 161 -7.69 14.88 -23.02
N LYS A 162 -8.91 14.43 -23.22
CA LYS A 162 -10.13 15.26 -23.15
C LYS A 162 -10.19 16.02 -21.84
N ALA A 163 -10.47 17.32 -21.91
CA ALA A 163 -10.67 18.16 -20.72
C ALA A 163 -11.82 17.60 -19.86
N GLY A 164 -11.64 17.60 -18.55
CA GLY A 164 -12.64 17.08 -17.61
C GLY A 164 -12.62 15.57 -17.38
N SER A 165 -11.76 14.79 -18.06
CA SER A 165 -11.60 13.33 -17.79
C SER A 165 -11.11 13.01 -16.38
N GLY A 166 -10.56 14.00 -15.65
CA GLY A 166 -10.10 13.85 -14.28
C GLY A 166 -9.03 12.76 -14.15
N ILE A 167 -9.24 11.83 -13.23
CA ILE A 167 -8.31 10.72 -12.97
C ILE A 167 -8.63 9.45 -13.79
N LYS A 168 -9.61 9.48 -14.69
CA LYS A 168 -10.19 8.32 -15.38
C LYS A 168 -10.15 8.37 -16.91
N PRO A 169 -9.20 9.06 -17.57
CA PRO A 169 -9.17 8.99 -19.02
C PRO A 169 -8.94 7.55 -19.48
N SER A 170 -9.55 7.20 -20.61
CA SER A 170 -9.31 5.99 -21.40
C SER A 170 -8.52 6.32 -22.67
N LEU A 171 -8.10 5.31 -23.43
CA LEU A 171 -7.44 5.53 -24.72
C LEU A 171 -8.33 6.32 -25.70
N ASN A 172 -9.66 6.17 -25.60
CA ASN A 172 -10.62 6.91 -26.44
C ASN A 172 -10.71 8.40 -26.07
N ASP A 173 -10.17 8.81 -24.94
CA ASP A 173 -10.14 10.20 -24.50
C ASP A 173 -8.90 10.95 -25.00
N ILE A 174 -8.00 10.31 -25.78
CA ILE A 174 -6.83 10.95 -26.36
C ILE A 174 -7.30 11.89 -27.49
N THR A 175 -7.08 13.19 -27.30
CA THR A 175 -7.47 14.24 -28.27
C THR A 175 -6.30 14.75 -29.14
N SER A 176 -5.06 14.47 -28.70
CA SER A 176 -3.84 14.82 -29.44
C SER A 176 -2.76 13.79 -29.19
N ASN A 177 -2.14 13.33 -30.28
CA ASN A 177 -1.04 12.37 -30.26
C ASN A 177 -0.05 12.72 -31.38
N PRO A 178 0.73 13.80 -31.23
CA PRO A 178 1.52 14.38 -32.32
C PRO A 178 2.60 13.45 -32.87
N LYS A 179 3.08 12.49 -32.04
CA LYS A 179 4.04 11.47 -32.45
C LYS A 179 3.41 10.17 -32.97
N ASN A 180 2.10 10.11 -33.14
CA ASN A 180 1.38 8.91 -33.59
C ASN A 180 1.74 7.66 -32.72
N LEU A 181 1.94 7.85 -31.42
CA LEU A 181 2.29 6.79 -30.47
C LEU A 181 1.25 5.67 -30.50
N LYS A 182 1.72 4.43 -30.47
CA LYS A 182 0.89 3.23 -30.39
C LYS A 182 0.86 2.74 -28.96
N PHE A 183 -0.30 2.35 -28.46
CA PHE A 183 -0.47 1.88 -27.09
C PHE A 183 -0.76 0.39 -27.09
N LYS A 184 -0.02 -0.36 -26.25
CA LYS A 184 -0.21 -1.79 -26.02
C LYS A 184 -0.55 -2.00 -24.56
N GLU A 185 -1.78 -2.40 -24.29
CA GLU A 185 -2.22 -2.75 -22.93
C GLU A 185 -1.67 -4.12 -22.54
N VAL A 186 -1.08 -4.21 -21.34
CA VAL A 186 -0.52 -5.45 -20.78
C VAL A 186 -0.80 -5.51 -19.28
N ASP A 187 -0.78 -6.70 -18.71
CA ASP A 187 -0.85 -6.88 -17.26
C ASP A 187 0.25 -6.06 -16.58
N PRO A 188 -0.05 -5.34 -15.46
CA PRO A 188 0.93 -4.52 -14.77
C PRO A 188 2.22 -5.25 -14.40
N ALA A 189 2.14 -6.53 -13.97
CA ALA A 189 3.30 -7.34 -13.64
C ALA A 189 4.16 -7.69 -14.88
N GLN A 190 3.59 -7.60 -16.09
CA GLN A 190 4.29 -7.86 -17.34
C GLN A 190 4.90 -6.60 -17.98
N THR A 191 4.57 -5.41 -17.49
CA THR A 191 5.09 -4.14 -18.07
C THR A 191 6.63 -4.07 -18.08
N PRO A 192 7.39 -4.54 -17.06
CA PRO A 192 8.85 -4.55 -17.14
C PRO A 192 9.40 -5.47 -18.24
N ARG A 193 8.73 -6.61 -18.47
CA ARG A 193 9.13 -7.57 -19.52
C ARG A 193 8.83 -7.01 -20.90
N ALA A 194 7.75 -6.25 -21.05
CA ALA A 194 7.38 -5.62 -22.32
C ALA A 194 8.48 -4.71 -22.88
N LEU A 195 9.37 -4.15 -22.05
CA LEU A 195 10.52 -3.33 -22.48
C LEU A 195 11.47 -4.02 -23.46
N THR A 196 11.39 -5.33 -23.61
CA THR A 196 12.19 -6.08 -24.61
C THR A 196 11.58 -6.02 -26.00
N SER A 197 10.28 -5.71 -26.13
CA SER A 197 9.51 -5.77 -27.37
C SER A 197 8.84 -4.46 -27.79
N VAL A 198 8.83 -3.45 -26.90
CA VAL A 198 8.27 -2.13 -27.17
C VAL A 198 9.34 -1.02 -27.10
N ASP A 199 8.98 0.18 -27.43
CA ASP A 199 9.89 1.33 -27.38
C ASP A 199 9.99 1.95 -25.99
N ALA A 200 8.88 1.97 -25.25
CA ALA A 200 8.83 2.37 -23.86
C ALA A 200 7.68 1.65 -23.14
N ALA A 201 7.70 1.66 -21.81
CA ALA A 201 6.63 1.12 -20.99
C ALA A 201 6.37 2.01 -19.78
N VAL A 202 5.10 2.20 -19.45
CA VAL A 202 4.68 2.77 -18.16
C VAL A 202 4.67 1.64 -17.14
N ILE A 203 5.44 1.79 -16.05
CA ILE A 203 5.64 0.75 -15.07
C ILE A 203 5.34 1.29 -13.67
N ASN A 204 4.55 0.53 -12.90
CA ASN A 204 4.29 0.80 -11.50
C ASN A 204 5.59 0.66 -10.68
N GLY A 205 5.79 1.54 -9.71
CA GLY A 205 7.05 1.65 -8.98
C GLY A 205 7.52 0.35 -8.30
N ASN A 206 6.61 -0.44 -7.72
CA ASN A 206 6.97 -1.74 -7.11
C ASN A 206 7.41 -2.76 -8.17
N TYR A 207 6.75 -2.85 -9.33
CA TYR A 207 7.17 -3.74 -10.41
C TYR A 207 8.48 -3.29 -11.05
N ALA A 208 8.75 -1.98 -11.13
CA ALA A 208 10.06 -1.48 -11.56
C ALA A 208 11.15 -1.95 -10.59
N VAL A 209 10.96 -1.76 -9.28
CA VAL A 209 11.92 -2.19 -8.24
C VAL A 209 12.12 -3.71 -8.26
N SER A 210 11.04 -4.50 -8.34
CA SER A 210 11.11 -5.96 -8.43
C SER A 210 11.87 -6.45 -9.67
N ALA A 211 11.75 -5.72 -10.78
CA ALA A 211 12.51 -5.97 -12.02
C ALA A 211 13.93 -5.37 -12.01
N LYS A 212 14.38 -4.82 -10.89
CA LYS A 212 15.70 -4.14 -10.74
C LYS A 212 15.87 -2.91 -11.66
N ILE A 213 14.78 -2.33 -12.12
CA ILE A 213 14.75 -1.06 -12.84
C ILE A 213 14.75 0.04 -11.77
N LYS A 214 15.77 0.90 -11.78
CA LYS A 214 15.87 1.98 -10.81
C LYS A 214 14.91 3.12 -11.18
N PRO A 215 13.88 3.42 -10.37
CA PRO A 215 13.05 4.59 -10.60
C PRO A 215 13.87 5.88 -10.63
N GLY A 216 13.66 6.72 -11.66
CA GLY A 216 14.49 7.90 -11.91
C GLY A 216 15.94 7.61 -12.35
N GLY A 217 16.28 6.35 -12.64
CA GLY A 217 17.58 5.95 -13.17
C GLY A 217 17.71 6.17 -14.69
N LYS A 218 18.77 5.65 -15.28
CA LYS A 218 19.12 5.85 -16.70
C LYS A 218 18.06 5.36 -17.70
N GLU A 219 17.22 4.40 -17.30
CA GLU A 219 16.13 3.86 -18.14
C GLU A 219 14.84 4.68 -18.02
N ALA A 220 14.75 5.62 -17.06
CA ALA A 220 13.58 6.44 -16.84
C ALA A 220 13.56 7.63 -17.79
N LEU A 221 12.64 7.63 -18.74
CA LEU A 221 12.40 8.77 -19.63
C LEU A 221 11.61 9.87 -18.93
N TYR A 222 10.69 9.48 -18.03
CA TYR A 222 9.85 10.41 -17.27
C TYR A 222 9.38 9.77 -15.98
N MET A 223 9.30 10.54 -14.90
CA MET A 223 8.72 10.13 -13.62
C MET A 223 7.54 11.03 -13.27
N GLU A 224 6.46 10.41 -12.82
CA GLU A 224 5.31 11.13 -12.28
C GLU A 224 5.72 12.02 -11.11
N LYS A 225 5.21 13.25 -11.06
CA LYS A 225 5.48 14.19 -9.97
C LYS A 225 4.58 13.90 -8.77
N ILE A 226 5.18 13.82 -7.58
CA ILE A 226 4.47 13.71 -6.31
C ILE A 226 3.99 15.10 -5.91
N ASN A 227 2.68 15.36 -6.04
CA ASN A 227 2.01 16.60 -5.69
C ASN A 227 0.58 16.30 -5.20
N GLN A 228 -0.26 17.31 -4.96
CA GLN A 228 -1.63 17.10 -4.48
C GLN A 228 -2.50 16.27 -5.44
N ALA A 229 -2.26 16.33 -6.75
CA ALA A 229 -2.96 15.50 -7.73
C ALA A 229 -2.64 14.00 -7.57
N ALA A 230 -1.52 13.65 -6.95
CA ALA A 230 -1.14 12.27 -6.68
C ALA A 230 -1.83 11.66 -5.43
N LYS A 231 -2.57 12.45 -4.64
CA LYS A 231 -3.28 11.99 -3.43
C LYS A 231 -4.16 10.74 -3.64
N PRO A 232 -4.92 10.58 -4.74
CA PRO A 232 -5.69 9.37 -5.00
C PRO A 232 -4.83 8.10 -5.15
N TYR A 233 -3.55 8.26 -5.43
CA TYR A 233 -2.61 7.16 -5.64
C TYR A 233 -1.73 6.85 -4.42
N VAL A 234 -2.06 7.43 -3.26
CA VAL A 234 -1.47 7.04 -1.97
C VAL A 234 -1.86 5.60 -1.67
N ASN A 235 -0.89 4.78 -1.30
CA ASN A 235 -1.12 3.43 -0.83
C ASN A 235 -1.62 3.43 0.61
N ILE A 236 -2.49 2.48 0.93
CA ILE A 236 -3.17 2.39 2.21
C ILE A 236 -3.00 1.00 2.84
N ILE A 237 -3.29 0.92 4.13
CA ILE A 237 -3.57 -0.32 4.83
C ILE A 237 -5.10 -0.50 4.86
N ALA A 238 -5.59 -1.54 4.21
CA ALA A 238 -7.00 -1.91 4.18
C ALA A 238 -7.29 -3.10 5.09
N VAL A 239 -8.50 -3.11 5.67
CA VAL A 239 -9.06 -4.18 6.50
C VAL A 239 -10.55 -4.36 6.20
N GLN A 240 -11.15 -5.46 6.64
CA GLN A 240 -12.61 -5.59 6.61
C GLN A 240 -13.27 -4.56 7.55
N ALA A 241 -14.43 -4.01 7.18
CA ALA A 241 -15.10 -2.92 7.93
C ALA A 241 -15.36 -3.27 9.41
N LYS A 242 -15.71 -4.53 9.73
CA LYS A 242 -15.88 -5.00 11.11
C LYS A 242 -14.64 -4.86 11.98
N ASN A 243 -13.45 -4.79 11.34
CA ASN A 243 -12.15 -4.72 11.99
C ASN A 243 -11.57 -3.30 12.06
N LYS A 244 -12.29 -2.27 11.59
CA LYS A 244 -11.83 -0.87 11.54
C LYS A 244 -11.22 -0.38 12.86
N ASN A 245 -11.84 -0.75 13.98
CA ASN A 245 -11.45 -0.32 15.33
C ASN A 245 -10.66 -1.40 16.10
N ASN A 246 -10.21 -2.47 15.45
CA ASN A 246 -9.41 -3.51 16.07
C ASN A 246 -8.09 -2.91 16.60
N LYS A 247 -7.87 -3.01 17.91
CA LYS A 247 -6.73 -2.40 18.60
C LYS A 247 -5.38 -2.92 18.09
N VAL A 248 -5.31 -4.21 17.72
CA VAL A 248 -4.10 -4.84 17.17
C VAL A 248 -3.79 -4.25 15.80
N TYR A 249 -4.80 -4.08 14.93
CA TYR A 249 -4.60 -3.52 13.60
C TYR A 249 -4.25 -2.03 13.65
N GLN A 250 -4.84 -1.29 14.58
CA GLN A 250 -4.44 0.10 14.85
C GLN A 250 -3.00 0.20 15.40
N ALA A 251 -2.54 -0.79 16.17
CA ALA A 251 -1.14 -0.85 16.61
C ALA A 251 -0.18 -1.10 15.44
N VAL A 252 -0.58 -1.92 14.44
CA VAL A 252 0.20 -2.11 13.20
C VAL A 252 0.35 -0.78 12.46
N VAL A 253 -0.74 -0.02 12.27
CA VAL A 253 -0.70 1.30 11.63
C VAL A 253 0.23 2.25 12.39
N LYS A 254 0.08 2.35 13.72
CA LYS A 254 0.95 3.20 14.56
C LYS A 254 2.41 2.80 14.46
N ALA A 255 2.70 1.49 14.43
CA ALA A 255 4.07 0.99 14.27
C ALA A 255 4.62 1.26 12.87
N TYR A 256 3.77 1.30 11.84
CA TYR A 256 4.17 1.64 10.47
C TYR A 256 4.45 3.13 10.32
N GLN A 257 3.56 4.01 10.76
CA GLN A 257 3.62 5.47 10.56
C GLN A 257 4.58 6.15 11.57
N THR A 258 5.85 5.82 11.48
CA THR A 258 6.93 6.34 12.34
C THR A 258 8.10 6.85 11.50
N GLU A 259 8.89 7.76 12.05
CA GLU A 259 10.14 8.24 11.45
C GLU A 259 11.12 7.07 11.11
N ALA A 260 11.17 6.05 11.98
CA ALA A 260 12.00 4.87 11.73
C ALA A 260 11.56 4.09 10.49
N THR A 261 10.26 4.05 10.20
CA THR A 261 9.73 3.46 8.97
C THR A 261 10.00 4.35 7.76
N GLU A 262 9.89 5.68 7.90
CA GLU A 262 10.23 6.62 6.84
C GLU A 262 11.69 6.47 6.41
N LYS A 263 12.63 6.40 7.37
CA LYS A 263 14.05 6.11 7.10
C LYS A 263 14.25 4.74 6.42
N ALA A 264 13.46 3.73 6.82
CA ALA A 264 13.51 2.42 6.17
C ALA A 264 12.99 2.48 4.73
N ILE A 265 11.93 3.24 4.44
CA ILE A 265 11.41 3.48 3.08
C ILE A 265 12.49 4.15 2.22
N GLN A 266 13.08 5.24 2.71
CA GLN A 266 14.15 5.96 2.00
C GLN A 266 15.34 5.05 1.68
N LYS A 267 15.77 4.23 2.66
CA LYS A 267 16.87 3.28 2.49
C LYS A 267 16.54 2.17 1.50
N THR A 268 15.31 1.65 1.54
CA THR A 268 14.88 0.51 0.68
C THR A 268 14.67 0.96 -0.76
N TYR A 269 14.04 2.11 -0.95
CA TYR A 269 13.61 2.55 -2.28
C TYR A 269 14.45 3.68 -2.87
N HIS A 270 15.45 4.19 -2.13
CA HIS A 270 16.39 5.24 -2.62
C HIS A 270 15.67 6.45 -3.24
N GLY A 271 14.53 6.85 -2.64
CA GLY A 271 13.69 7.96 -3.11
C GLY A 271 12.64 7.60 -4.15
N ALA A 272 12.61 6.36 -4.65
CA ALA A 272 11.60 5.88 -5.59
C ALA A 272 10.19 5.78 -4.98
N GLN A 273 10.11 5.60 -3.68
CA GLN A 273 8.86 5.69 -2.91
C GLN A 273 9.09 6.60 -1.71
N GLN A 274 8.04 7.27 -1.27
CA GLN A 274 8.07 8.17 -0.14
C GLN A 274 6.97 7.80 0.86
N ALA A 275 7.22 8.05 2.15
CA ALA A 275 6.19 7.94 3.17
C ALA A 275 5.05 8.92 2.86
N ALA A 276 3.82 8.43 2.81
CA ALA A 276 2.68 9.25 2.41
C ALA A 276 2.08 10.05 3.57
N TRP A 277 2.20 9.57 4.80
CA TRP A 277 1.58 10.20 5.97
C TRP A 277 2.14 11.58 6.34
N PRO A 278 3.43 11.93 6.12
CA PRO A 278 3.91 13.29 6.32
C PRO A 278 3.36 14.29 5.28
N ILE A 279 3.04 13.80 4.07
CA ILE A 279 2.63 14.64 2.93
C ILE A 279 1.10 14.80 2.87
N TYR A 280 0.37 13.68 3.04
CA TYR A 280 -1.08 13.60 2.80
C TYR A 280 -1.89 13.29 4.07
N GLY A 281 -1.26 13.22 5.24
CA GLY A 281 -1.89 12.84 6.50
C GLY A 281 -1.90 11.32 6.75
N LYS A 282 -2.23 10.94 7.99
CA LYS A 282 -2.16 9.54 8.45
C LYS A 282 -3.27 8.65 7.89
N LYS A 283 -4.35 9.25 7.36
CA LYS A 283 -5.53 8.56 6.80
C LYS A 283 -5.94 9.20 5.48
#